data_e8ff5dc19b1da877561641d2fc2f47c6
#
_entry.id   e8ff5dc19b1da877561641d2fc2f47c6
#
_cell.length_a   1.000
_cell.length_b   1.000
_cell.length_c   1.000
_cell.angle_alpha   90.00
_cell.angle_beta   90.00
_cell.angle_gamma   90.00
#
_symmetry.space_group_name_H-M   'P 1'
#
loop_
_entity.id
_entity.type
_entity.pdbx_description
1 polymer ?
#
loop_
_entity_poly.entity_id
_entity_poly.type
_entity_poly.pdbx_seq_one_letter_code
_entity_poly.pdbx_strand_id
1 'polypeptide(L)'
;MRWLLLLAVTACSGGRQGSTRSAAVDDFGDTVPVGLAARRIASLNPTTTELLFAMGEGGRLVGRTHWDNYPVAAKAVPDLGNGLRPNIEAVLAVHPDLVLLYASADNRSTALALRELRIATLAIKVDHIADFAREARLMGRVLGDSAAAATVVDSVQRTLDRVRAATASLPHPTVFWEVWQSPLMAVGGGSFLDELLTIAGGTNIYGSLSAPSPVVSREDVLSRHPDVIFTSQEAVRDWNGRVLVPDTTLIGQPSVRLGEAAVSLANLLHPGVLK
;
A
#
# COMPACT_ATOMS: atom_id res chain seq x y z
N MET A 1 71.82 -33.84 -31.83
CA MET A 1 70.40 -33.51 -32.11
C MET A 1 69.65 -33.54 -30.78
N ARG A 2 69.39 -32.35 -30.18
CA ARG A 2 68.72 -32.20 -28.87
C ARG A 2 67.32 -31.66 -29.15
N TRP A 3 66.28 -32.42 -28.83
CA TRP A 3 64.90 -32.00 -28.92
C TRP A 3 64.51 -31.32 -27.61
N LEU A 4 64.14 -30.06 -27.69
CA LEU A 4 63.50 -29.28 -26.62
C LEU A 4 62.00 -29.52 -26.70
N LEU A 5 61.43 -30.14 -25.67
CA LEU A 5 59.97 -30.22 -25.44
C LEU A 5 59.56 -28.92 -24.75
N LEU A 6 58.73 -28.09 -25.42
CA LEU A 6 58.05 -26.95 -24.86
C LEU A 6 56.72 -27.43 -24.20
N LEU A 7 56.65 -27.38 -22.87
CA LEU A 7 55.41 -27.54 -22.09
C LEU A 7 54.62 -26.22 -22.12
N ALA A 8 53.50 -26.22 -22.84
CA ALA A 8 52.53 -25.13 -22.77
C ALA A 8 51.66 -25.30 -21.52
N VAL A 9 51.84 -24.42 -20.53
CA VAL A 9 50.98 -24.32 -19.33
C VAL A 9 49.78 -23.44 -19.71
N THR A 10 48.64 -24.04 -19.99
CA THR A 10 47.36 -23.35 -20.13
C THR A 10 46.85 -22.98 -18.75
N ALA A 11 47.05 -21.72 -18.35
CA ALA A 11 46.41 -21.13 -17.17
C ALA A 11 44.93 -20.88 -17.47
N CYS A 12 44.05 -21.75 -17.01
CA CYS A 12 42.58 -21.45 -16.93
C CYS A 12 42.37 -20.39 -15.84
N SER A 13 42.33 -19.13 -16.26
CA SER A 13 41.79 -18.04 -15.44
C SER A 13 40.28 -18.22 -15.35
N GLY A 14 39.81 -18.99 -14.37
CA GLY A 14 38.39 -19.02 -13.98
C GLY A 14 38.00 -17.65 -13.42
N GLY A 15 37.57 -16.76 -14.29
CA GLY A 15 36.92 -15.53 -13.89
C GLY A 15 35.67 -15.88 -13.05
N ARG A 16 35.71 -15.62 -11.74
CA ARG A 16 34.51 -15.54 -10.93
C ARG A 16 33.66 -14.44 -11.55
N GLN A 17 32.70 -14.82 -12.40
CA GLN A 17 31.59 -13.95 -12.72
C GLN A 17 30.86 -13.70 -11.38
N GLY A 18 31.18 -12.59 -10.75
CA GLY A 18 30.35 -12.04 -9.69
C GLY A 18 28.98 -11.86 -10.29
N SER A 19 28.00 -12.69 -9.90
CA SER A 19 26.61 -12.45 -10.25
C SER A 19 26.25 -11.07 -9.70
N THR A 20 26.14 -10.08 -10.56
CA THR A 20 25.54 -8.80 -10.21
C THR A 20 24.12 -9.13 -9.78
N ARG A 21 23.89 -9.21 -8.46
CA ARG A 21 22.54 -9.39 -7.93
C ARG A 21 21.71 -8.25 -8.50
N SER A 22 20.67 -8.60 -9.24
CA SER A 22 19.70 -7.65 -9.72
C SER A 22 19.19 -6.84 -8.52
N ALA A 23 19.10 -5.55 -8.67
CA ALA A 23 18.69 -4.64 -7.61
C ALA A 23 17.43 -3.88 -8.03
N ALA A 24 16.62 -3.52 -7.06
CA ALA A 24 15.47 -2.64 -7.19
C ALA A 24 15.73 -1.35 -6.40
N VAL A 25 14.93 -0.33 -6.64
CA VAL A 25 14.98 0.93 -5.90
C VAL A 25 13.65 1.08 -5.17
N ASP A 26 13.70 1.39 -3.89
CA ASP A 26 12.54 1.65 -3.05
C ASP A 26 12.12 3.15 -3.08
N ASP A 27 11.05 3.51 -2.39
CA ASP A 27 10.53 4.88 -2.40
C ASP A 27 11.35 5.87 -1.56
N PHE A 28 12.38 5.42 -0.87
CA PHE A 28 13.43 6.29 -0.35
C PHE A 28 14.55 6.57 -1.38
N GLY A 29 14.52 5.92 -2.55
CA GLY A 29 15.57 5.95 -3.54
C GLY A 29 16.75 5.03 -3.20
N ASP A 30 16.57 4.12 -2.25
CA ASP A 30 17.62 3.22 -1.81
C ASP A 30 17.59 1.89 -2.58
N THR A 31 18.78 1.34 -2.81
CA THR A 31 18.93 0.07 -3.53
C THR A 31 18.62 -1.11 -2.61
N VAL A 32 17.70 -1.98 -3.05
CA VAL A 32 17.28 -3.20 -2.35
C VAL A 32 17.60 -4.41 -3.22
N PRO A 33 18.26 -5.46 -2.69
CA PRO A 33 18.53 -6.68 -3.46
C PRO A 33 17.23 -7.36 -3.90
N VAL A 34 17.21 -7.86 -5.14
CA VAL A 34 16.11 -8.67 -5.68
C VAL A 34 16.34 -10.15 -5.33
N GLY A 35 15.26 -10.89 -5.07
CA GLY A 35 15.32 -12.30 -4.71
C GLY A 35 15.91 -12.53 -3.31
N LEU A 36 15.58 -11.65 -2.36
CA LEU A 36 15.93 -11.86 -0.96
C LEU A 36 15.27 -13.14 -0.43
N ALA A 37 16.08 -14.06 0.09
CA ALA A 37 15.56 -15.23 0.80
C ALA A 37 15.10 -14.86 2.23
N ALA A 38 14.39 -13.73 2.34
CA ALA A 38 13.88 -13.24 3.63
C ALA A 38 12.91 -14.27 4.23
N ARG A 39 13.20 -14.74 5.43
CA ARG A 39 12.38 -15.72 6.16
C ARG A 39 11.67 -15.10 7.36
N ARG A 40 12.17 -13.98 7.84
CA ARG A 40 11.68 -13.28 9.02
C ARG A 40 11.42 -11.83 8.66
N ILE A 41 10.17 -11.52 8.35
CA ILE A 41 9.76 -10.20 7.86
C ILE A 41 9.03 -9.46 8.98
N ALA A 42 9.51 -8.28 9.35
CA ALA A 42 8.73 -7.35 10.16
C ALA A 42 8.05 -6.34 9.22
N SER A 43 6.74 -6.26 9.27
CA SER A 43 5.97 -5.30 8.49
C SER A 43 5.50 -4.15 9.38
N LEU A 44 5.95 -2.95 9.08
CA LEU A 44 5.59 -1.73 9.79
C LEU A 44 4.63 -0.85 8.96
N ASN A 45 3.90 -1.50 8.05
CA ASN A 45 2.93 -0.86 7.17
C ASN A 45 1.78 -1.84 6.89
N PRO A 46 0.52 -1.52 7.24
CA PRO A 46 -0.62 -2.40 7.02
C PRO A 46 -0.80 -2.86 5.57
N THR A 47 -0.54 -1.98 4.60
CA THR A 47 -0.60 -2.33 3.17
C THR A 47 0.33 -3.50 2.83
N THR A 48 1.57 -3.49 3.34
CA THR A 48 2.54 -4.56 3.09
C THR A 48 2.21 -5.84 3.85
N THR A 49 1.62 -5.75 5.05
CA THR A 49 1.12 -6.91 5.78
C THR A 49 0.01 -7.62 5.00
N GLU A 50 -0.99 -6.87 4.53
CA GLU A 50 -2.08 -7.43 3.72
C GLU A 50 -1.54 -8.06 2.43
N LEU A 51 -0.58 -7.41 1.78
CA LEU A 51 0.04 -7.91 0.55
C LEU A 51 0.83 -9.20 0.78
N LEU A 52 1.61 -9.31 1.88
CA LEU A 52 2.30 -10.56 2.25
C LEU A 52 1.32 -11.73 2.38
N PHE A 53 0.21 -11.53 3.06
CA PHE A 53 -0.81 -12.58 3.20
C PHE A 53 -1.45 -12.93 1.86
N ALA A 54 -1.77 -11.94 1.03
CA ALA A 54 -2.37 -12.18 -0.29
C ALA A 54 -1.42 -12.90 -1.25
N MET A 55 -0.11 -12.72 -1.10
CA MET A 55 0.92 -13.44 -1.86
C MET A 55 1.18 -14.85 -1.30
N GLY A 56 0.56 -15.26 -0.17
CA GLY A 56 0.86 -16.54 0.50
C GLY A 56 2.10 -16.51 1.38
N GLU A 57 2.71 -15.36 1.59
CA GLU A 57 3.96 -15.16 2.33
C GLU A 57 3.73 -14.78 3.82
N GLY A 58 2.49 -14.76 4.26
CA GLY A 58 2.13 -14.40 5.65
C GLY A 58 2.82 -15.25 6.72
N GLY A 59 3.21 -16.49 6.40
CA GLY A 59 3.98 -17.35 7.32
C GLY A 59 5.40 -16.86 7.63
N ARG A 60 5.93 -15.90 6.85
CA ARG A 60 7.24 -15.26 7.10
C ARG A 60 7.14 -14.05 8.05
N LEU A 61 5.92 -13.58 8.36
CA LEU A 61 5.70 -12.40 9.18
C LEU A 61 6.02 -12.70 10.65
N VAL A 62 6.97 -11.97 11.24
CA VAL A 62 7.41 -12.12 12.64
C VAL A 62 7.07 -10.92 13.51
N GLY A 63 6.61 -9.82 12.91
CA GLY A 63 6.18 -8.61 13.61
C GLY A 63 5.31 -7.74 12.72
N ARG A 64 4.35 -7.05 13.33
CA ARG A 64 3.38 -6.16 12.67
C ARG A 64 3.15 -4.89 13.48
N THR A 65 2.40 -3.94 12.93
CA THR A 65 1.91 -2.81 13.73
C THR A 65 0.55 -3.10 14.37
N HIS A 66 0.14 -2.31 15.35
CA HIS A 66 -1.20 -2.41 15.95
C HIS A 66 -2.33 -2.05 14.97
N TRP A 67 -2.01 -1.41 13.83
CA TRP A 67 -2.96 -1.08 12.76
C TRP A 67 -3.22 -2.24 11.78
N ASP A 68 -2.40 -3.29 11.82
CA ASP A 68 -2.51 -4.47 10.95
C ASP A 68 -3.65 -5.38 11.42
N ASN A 69 -4.88 -5.03 11.07
CA ASN A 69 -6.09 -5.71 11.49
C ASN A 69 -6.60 -6.74 10.48
N TYR A 70 -6.04 -6.77 9.28
CA TYR A 70 -6.42 -7.69 8.21
C TYR A 70 -5.19 -8.34 7.57
N PRO A 71 -5.29 -9.63 7.17
CA PRO A 71 -6.37 -10.56 7.54
C PRO A 71 -6.36 -10.86 9.06
N VAL A 72 -7.42 -11.49 9.56
CA VAL A 72 -7.52 -11.81 11.00
C VAL A 72 -6.30 -12.59 11.49
N ALA A 73 -5.70 -13.44 10.64
CA ALA A 73 -4.50 -14.21 10.93
C ALA A 73 -3.29 -13.32 11.29
N ALA A 74 -3.21 -12.09 10.78
CA ALA A 74 -2.14 -11.15 11.12
C ALA A 74 -2.12 -10.82 12.63
N LYS A 75 -3.28 -10.82 13.29
CA LYS A 75 -3.39 -10.51 14.72
C LYS A 75 -2.67 -11.50 15.65
N ALA A 76 -2.34 -12.70 15.15
CA ALA A 76 -1.56 -13.69 15.90
C ALA A 76 -0.05 -13.35 15.93
N VAL A 77 0.40 -12.42 15.07
CA VAL A 77 1.80 -12.01 14.97
C VAL A 77 2.09 -10.92 16.03
N PRO A 78 3.28 -10.91 16.67
CA PRO A 78 3.67 -9.90 17.65
C PRO A 78 3.45 -8.46 17.17
N ASP A 79 2.86 -7.64 18.03
CA ASP A 79 2.64 -6.22 17.80
C ASP A 79 3.91 -5.43 18.15
N LEU A 80 4.48 -4.71 17.20
CA LEU A 80 5.69 -3.89 17.34
C LEU A 80 5.37 -2.40 17.57
N GLY A 81 4.09 -2.06 17.76
CA GLY A 81 3.64 -0.70 18.01
C GLY A 81 3.31 0.10 16.76
N ASN A 82 3.64 1.39 16.78
CA ASN A 82 3.31 2.31 15.69
C ASN A 82 4.34 2.23 14.55
N GLY A 83 3.86 1.99 13.33
CA GLY A 83 4.71 1.91 12.13
C GLY A 83 5.26 3.25 11.62
N LEU A 84 4.74 4.41 12.08
CA LEU A 84 5.23 5.73 11.66
C LEU A 84 6.45 6.22 12.48
N ARG A 85 6.62 5.71 13.68
CA ARG A 85 7.78 5.96 14.55
C ARG A 85 8.10 4.66 15.29
N PRO A 86 8.67 3.68 14.61
CA PRO A 86 8.87 2.36 15.17
C PRO A 86 9.86 2.39 16.35
N ASN A 87 9.58 1.56 17.35
CA ASN A 87 10.57 1.25 18.37
C ASN A 87 11.57 0.24 17.79
N ILE A 88 12.80 0.69 17.51
CA ILE A 88 13.86 -0.14 16.92
C ILE A 88 14.17 -1.36 17.80
N GLU A 89 14.15 -1.23 19.13
CA GLU A 89 14.42 -2.36 20.05
C GLU A 89 13.34 -3.44 19.91
N ALA A 90 12.05 -3.05 19.81
CA ALA A 90 10.97 -3.99 19.56
C ALA A 90 11.12 -4.69 18.21
N VAL A 91 11.54 -3.97 17.17
CA VAL A 91 11.82 -4.54 15.86
C VAL A 91 12.97 -5.54 15.93
N LEU A 92 14.07 -5.20 16.61
CA LEU A 92 15.22 -6.09 16.75
C LEU A 92 14.91 -7.35 17.57
N ALA A 93 14.03 -7.24 18.57
CA ALA A 93 13.65 -8.37 19.43
C ALA A 93 13.01 -9.54 18.65
N VAL A 94 12.39 -9.27 17.50
CA VAL A 94 11.82 -10.32 16.64
C VAL A 94 12.82 -10.83 15.58
N HIS A 95 14.07 -10.42 15.62
CA HIS A 95 15.18 -10.85 14.75
C HIS A 95 14.77 -10.90 13.26
N PRO A 96 14.34 -9.79 12.64
CA PRO A 96 13.95 -9.76 11.25
C PRO A 96 15.20 -9.78 10.34
N ASP A 97 15.08 -10.37 9.16
CA ASP A 97 16.04 -10.25 8.07
C ASP A 97 15.60 -9.24 6.98
N LEU A 98 14.32 -8.85 7.02
CA LEU A 98 13.74 -7.78 6.20
C LEU A 98 12.72 -6.98 7.02
N VAL A 99 12.78 -5.66 6.92
CA VAL A 99 11.78 -4.75 7.51
C VAL A 99 11.11 -3.96 6.39
N LEU A 100 9.77 -4.05 6.34
CA LEU A 100 8.93 -3.28 5.42
C LEU A 100 8.46 -2.01 6.14
N LEU A 101 8.65 -0.86 5.50
CA LEU A 101 8.39 0.46 6.08
C LEU A 101 7.45 1.27 5.17
N TYR A 102 6.65 2.16 5.76
CA TYR A 102 6.05 3.23 4.98
C TYR A 102 7.11 4.32 4.71
N ALA A 103 7.27 4.73 3.45
CA ALA A 103 8.29 5.70 3.05
C ALA A 103 7.88 7.14 3.39
N SER A 104 7.86 7.45 4.69
CA SER A 104 7.66 8.79 5.23
C SER A 104 8.98 9.41 5.70
N ALA A 105 9.00 10.74 5.85
CA ALA A 105 10.16 11.43 6.42
C ALA A 105 10.52 10.91 7.83
N ASP A 106 9.52 10.58 8.65
CA ASP A 106 9.72 10.04 9.99
C ASP A 106 10.42 8.68 9.99
N ASN A 107 10.17 7.84 8.97
CA ASN A 107 10.75 6.49 8.87
C ASN A 107 12.13 6.45 8.20
N ARG A 108 12.59 7.57 7.62
CA ARG A 108 13.91 7.62 6.96
C ARG A 108 15.06 7.28 7.90
N SER A 109 15.05 7.87 9.10
CA SER A 109 16.07 7.60 10.12
C SER A 109 16.06 6.15 10.61
N THR A 110 14.87 5.56 10.77
CA THR A 110 14.69 4.15 11.13
C THR A 110 15.28 3.22 10.05
N ALA A 111 15.02 3.50 8.78
CA ALA A 111 15.58 2.72 7.68
C ALA A 111 17.11 2.74 7.68
N LEU A 112 17.71 3.92 7.89
CA LEU A 112 19.18 4.07 7.98
C LEU A 112 19.75 3.27 9.16
N ALA A 113 19.17 3.42 10.36
CA ALA A 113 19.64 2.71 11.56
C ALA A 113 19.56 1.17 11.39
N LEU A 114 18.48 0.64 10.80
CA LEU A 114 18.34 -0.79 10.54
C LEU A 114 19.41 -1.30 9.55
N ARG A 115 19.73 -0.50 8.52
CA ARG A 115 20.78 -0.85 7.55
C ARG A 115 22.18 -0.85 8.13
N GLU A 116 22.50 0.07 9.05
CA GLU A 116 23.75 0.05 9.82
C GLU A 116 23.89 -1.26 10.61
N LEU A 117 22.77 -1.80 11.10
CA LEU A 117 22.69 -3.11 11.76
C LEU A 117 22.63 -4.30 10.76
N ARG A 118 22.81 -4.04 9.46
CA ARG A 118 22.78 -5.02 8.37
C ARG A 118 21.44 -5.74 8.20
N ILE A 119 20.35 -5.10 8.60
CA ILE A 119 18.98 -5.56 8.35
C ILE A 119 18.50 -4.92 7.05
N ALA A 120 18.02 -5.75 6.11
CA ALA A 120 17.46 -5.24 4.86
C ALA A 120 16.18 -4.45 5.14
N THR A 121 15.99 -3.34 4.43
CA THR A 121 14.76 -2.55 4.49
C THR A 121 14.18 -2.37 3.11
N LEU A 122 12.85 -2.33 3.02
CA LEU A 122 12.11 -1.97 1.82
C LEU A 122 11.06 -0.93 2.22
N ALA A 123 11.25 0.30 1.76
CA ALA A 123 10.34 1.39 2.03
C ALA A 123 9.35 1.57 0.87
N ILE A 124 8.06 1.57 1.17
CA ILE A 124 6.98 1.62 0.19
C ILE A 124 6.04 2.78 0.52
N LYS A 125 5.64 3.53 -0.51
CA LYS A 125 4.66 4.61 -0.42
C LYS A 125 3.54 4.38 -1.41
N VAL A 126 2.31 4.26 -0.92
CA VAL A 126 1.11 4.08 -1.74
C VAL A 126 0.15 5.22 -1.43
N ASP A 127 0.11 6.22 -2.29
CA ASP A 127 -0.79 7.37 -2.18
C ASP A 127 -1.91 7.29 -3.23
N HIS A 128 -1.67 6.59 -4.35
CA HIS A 128 -2.59 6.40 -5.47
C HIS A 128 -2.83 4.91 -5.75
N ILE A 129 -3.92 4.60 -6.43
CA ILE A 129 -4.24 3.20 -6.81
C ILE A 129 -3.14 2.60 -7.70
N ALA A 130 -2.56 3.41 -8.59
CA ALA A 130 -1.45 2.97 -9.45
C ALA A 130 -0.19 2.58 -8.67
N ASP A 131 0.07 3.24 -7.53
CA ASP A 131 1.20 2.93 -6.66
C ASP A 131 1.09 1.52 -6.08
N PHE A 132 -0.12 1.08 -5.70
CA PHE A 132 -0.32 -0.26 -5.17
C PHE A 132 0.19 -1.34 -6.14
N ALA A 133 -0.14 -1.23 -7.43
CA ALA A 133 0.32 -2.20 -8.42
C ALA A 133 1.85 -2.15 -8.63
N ARG A 134 2.46 -0.97 -8.58
CA ARG A 134 3.91 -0.75 -8.66
C ARG A 134 4.61 -1.40 -7.48
N GLU A 135 4.11 -1.13 -6.27
CA GLU A 135 4.72 -1.60 -5.02
C GLU A 135 4.54 -3.11 -4.81
N ALA A 136 3.38 -3.65 -5.16
CA ALA A 136 3.16 -5.09 -5.14
C ALA A 136 4.18 -5.82 -6.03
N ARG A 137 4.41 -5.31 -7.25
CA ARG A 137 5.43 -5.88 -8.15
C ARG A 137 6.85 -5.68 -7.61
N LEU A 138 7.15 -4.55 -6.97
CA LEU A 138 8.44 -4.32 -6.31
C LEU A 138 8.67 -5.34 -5.20
N MET A 139 7.69 -5.52 -4.31
CA MET A 139 7.76 -6.50 -3.22
C MET A 139 7.91 -7.93 -3.76
N GLY A 140 7.17 -8.29 -4.81
CA GLY A 140 7.30 -9.60 -5.47
C GLY A 140 8.71 -9.84 -6.00
N ARG A 141 9.36 -8.83 -6.62
CA ARG A 141 10.76 -8.94 -7.07
C ARG A 141 11.72 -9.11 -5.90
N VAL A 142 11.56 -8.30 -4.85
CA VAL A 142 12.43 -8.34 -3.65
C VAL A 142 12.31 -9.70 -2.95
N LEU A 143 11.11 -10.24 -2.80
CA LEU A 143 10.87 -11.54 -2.16
C LEU A 143 11.12 -12.75 -3.07
N GLY A 144 11.34 -12.52 -4.38
CA GLY A 144 11.54 -13.59 -5.36
C GLY A 144 10.27 -14.30 -5.80
N ASP A 145 9.10 -13.71 -5.54
CA ASP A 145 7.80 -14.24 -5.97
C ASP A 145 6.98 -13.20 -6.77
N SER A 146 7.50 -12.88 -7.95
CA SER A 146 6.83 -11.95 -8.87
C SER A 146 5.50 -12.50 -9.42
N ALA A 147 5.33 -13.83 -9.47
CA ALA A 147 4.11 -14.45 -9.98
C ALA A 147 2.94 -14.25 -9.00
N ALA A 148 3.16 -14.48 -7.69
CA ALA A 148 2.14 -14.22 -6.67
C ALA A 148 1.76 -12.74 -6.64
N ALA A 149 2.73 -11.83 -6.68
CA ALA A 149 2.48 -10.39 -6.74
C ALA A 149 1.65 -10.00 -7.97
N ALA A 150 1.96 -10.54 -9.16
CA ALA A 150 1.19 -10.29 -10.38
C ALA A 150 -0.26 -10.78 -10.22
N THR A 151 -0.47 -11.98 -9.68
CA THR A 151 -1.80 -12.53 -9.43
C THR A 151 -2.66 -11.62 -8.54
N VAL A 152 -2.07 -11.07 -7.46
CA VAL A 152 -2.75 -10.14 -6.57
C VAL A 152 -3.11 -8.84 -7.30
N VAL A 153 -2.15 -8.24 -8.03
CA VAL A 153 -2.39 -7.01 -8.81
C VAL A 153 -3.51 -7.21 -9.82
N ASP A 154 -3.46 -8.31 -10.58
CA ASP A 154 -4.47 -8.61 -11.61
C ASP A 154 -5.86 -8.84 -11.00
N SER A 155 -5.94 -9.42 -9.80
CA SER A 155 -7.21 -9.62 -9.10
C SER A 155 -7.83 -8.28 -8.68
N VAL A 156 -7.04 -7.40 -8.08
CA VAL A 156 -7.47 -6.04 -7.70
C VAL A 156 -7.92 -5.27 -8.94
N GLN A 157 -7.09 -5.25 -10.00
CA GLN A 157 -7.37 -4.50 -11.22
C GLN A 157 -8.66 -4.97 -11.90
N ARG A 158 -8.87 -6.29 -12.06
CA ARG A 158 -10.13 -6.83 -12.63
C ARG A 158 -11.35 -6.38 -11.84
N THR A 159 -11.26 -6.31 -10.51
CA THR A 159 -12.39 -5.87 -9.69
C THR A 159 -12.65 -4.38 -9.87
N LEU A 160 -11.62 -3.55 -9.88
CA LEU A 160 -11.75 -2.12 -10.14
C LEU A 160 -12.35 -1.84 -11.52
N ASP A 161 -11.90 -2.57 -12.55
CA ASP A 161 -12.42 -2.42 -13.93
C ASP A 161 -13.87 -2.85 -14.04
N ARG A 162 -14.27 -3.92 -13.33
CA ARG A 162 -15.68 -4.35 -13.24
C ARG A 162 -16.56 -3.28 -12.60
N VAL A 163 -16.09 -2.65 -11.51
CA VAL A 163 -16.83 -1.56 -10.85
C VAL A 163 -16.96 -0.38 -11.80
N ARG A 164 -15.87 0.07 -12.40
CA ARG A 164 -15.85 1.18 -13.37
C ARG A 164 -16.83 0.95 -14.52
N ALA A 165 -16.85 -0.25 -15.09
CA ALA A 165 -17.77 -0.60 -16.17
C ALA A 165 -19.23 -0.60 -15.71
N ALA A 166 -19.52 -1.06 -14.49
CA ALA A 166 -20.87 -1.11 -13.95
C ALA A 166 -21.44 0.28 -13.62
N THR A 167 -20.58 1.24 -13.28
CA THR A 167 -21.01 2.60 -12.87
C THR A 167 -20.96 3.62 -14.01
N ALA A 168 -20.27 3.31 -15.12
CA ALA A 168 -19.96 4.27 -16.20
C ALA A 168 -21.18 4.97 -16.82
N SER A 169 -22.34 4.30 -16.87
CA SER A 169 -23.58 4.85 -17.45
C SER A 169 -24.59 5.32 -16.40
N LEU A 170 -24.25 5.26 -15.11
CA LEU A 170 -25.13 5.69 -14.02
C LEU A 170 -24.97 7.20 -13.75
N PRO A 171 -25.96 7.84 -13.08
CA PRO A 171 -25.75 9.20 -12.58
C PRO A 171 -24.53 9.25 -11.66
N HIS A 172 -23.75 10.32 -11.74
CA HIS A 172 -22.56 10.52 -10.89
C HIS A 172 -22.89 11.59 -9.84
N PRO A 173 -23.45 11.22 -8.68
CA PRO A 173 -23.80 12.18 -7.64
C PRO A 173 -22.55 12.91 -7.13
N THR A 174 -22.73 14.19 -6.80
CA THR A 174 -21.69 14.98 -6.15
C THR A 174 -21.56 14.57 -4.69
N VAL A 175 -20.32 14.36 -4.24
CA VAL A 175 -20.02 13.82 -2.92
C VAL A 175 -19.10 14.76 -2.15
N PHE A 176 -19.52 15.13 -0.95
CA PHE A 176 -18.63 15.59 0.10
C PHE A 176 -18.16 14.38 0.90
N TRP A 177 -16.87 14.18 1.03
CA TRP A 177 -16.30 13.10 1.85
C TRP A 177 -15.47 13.68 2.98
N GLU A 178 -16.03 13.60 4.20
CA GLU A 178 -15.36 14.01 5.43
C GLU A 178 -14.35 12.94 5.88
N VAL A 179 -13.10 13.36 6.12
CA VAL A 179 -12.05 12.49 6.67
C VAL A 179 -11.68 12.84 8.10
N TRP A 180 -11.95 14.09 8.54
CA TRP A 180 -11.67 14.56 9.89
C TRP A 180 -12.59 15.73 10.24
N GLN A 181 -12.95 15.86 11.55
CA GLN A 181 -13.94 16.83 11.99
C GLN A 181 -13.36 18.13 12.52
N SER A 182 -12.21 18.10 13.18
CA SER A 182 -11.64 19.26 13.84
C SER A 182 -10.11 19.32 13.70
N PRO A 183 -9.59 20.13 12.74
CA PRO A 183 -10.34 20.94 11.76
C PRO A 183 -11.10 20.07 10.77
N LEU A 184 -12.17 20.61 10.16
CA LEU A 184 -12.92 19.89 9.13
C LEU A 184 -12.04 19.66 7.91
N MET A 185 -11.82 18.38 7.53
CA MET A 185 -11.00 18.00 6.38
C MET A 185 -11.82 17.12 5.43
N ALA A 186 -11.64 17.36 4.15
CA ALA A 186 -12.28 16.61 3.07
C ALA A 186 -11.29 15.67 2.36
N VAL A 187 -11.81 14.70 1.61
CA VAL A 187 -11.04 14.01 0.57
C VAL A 187 -10.76 15.00 -0.56
N GLY A 188 -9.50 15.17 -0.95
CA GLY A 188 -9.10 15.95 -2.12
C GLY A 188 -8.65 15.07 -3.27
N GLY A 189 -8.47 15.66 -4.47
CA GLY A 189 -8.10 14.97 -5.71
C GLY A 189 -6.70 14.33 -5.71
N GLY A 190 -5.86 14.64 -4.72
CA GLY A 190 -4.52 14.03 -4.56
C GLY A 190 -4.52 12.74 -3.73
N SER A 191 -5.61 11.97 -3.68
CA SER A 191 -5.74 10.80 -2.83
C SER A 191 -6.36 9.60 -3.56
N PHE A 192 -5.98 8.39 -3.12
CA PHE A 192 -6.61 7.15 -3.62
C PHE A 192 -8.11 7.09 -3.32
N LEU A 193 -8.60 7.80 -2.30
CA LEU A 193 -10.03 7.85 -1.97
C LEU A 193 -10.83 8.59 -3.04
N ASP A 194 -10.28 9.66 -3.61
CA ASP A 194 -10.88 10.37 -4.75
C ASP A 194 -10.94 9.47 -5.99
N GLU A 195 -9.86 8.72 -6.24
CA GLU A 195 -9.80 7.74 -7.34
C GLU A 195 -10.84 6.62 -7.15
N LEU A 196 -10.98 6.08 -5.93
CA LEU A 196 -12.00 5.08 -5.59
C LEU A 196 -13.41 5.63 -5.75
N LEU A 197 -13.66 6.86 -5.30
CA LEU A 197 -14.95 7.51 -5.45
C LEU A 197 -15.33 7.66 -6.94
N THR A 198 -14.38 8.08 -7.77
CA THR A 198 -14.57 8.19 -9.22
C THR A 198 -14.89 6.81 -9.84
N ILE A 199 -14.15 5.76 -9.47
CA ILE A 199 -14.40 4.39 -9.93
C ILE A 199 -15.79 3.90 -9.48
N ALA A 200 -16.21 4.28 -8.28
CA ALA A 200 -17.53 3.95 -7.73
C ALA A 200 -18.70 4.76 -8.34
N GLY A 201 -18.42 5.67 -9.28
CA GLY A 201 -19.41 6.48 -9.98
C GLY A 201 -19.87 7.71 -9.19
N GLY A 202 -19.05 8.25 -8.28
CA GLY A 202 -19.27 9.52 -7.60
C GLY A 202 -18.38 10.63 -8.17
N THR A 203 -18.75 11.88 -7.87
CA THR A 203 -17.97 13.09 -8.21
C THR A 203 -17.61 13.83 -6.93
N ASN A 204 -16.31 13.94 -6.64
CA ASN A 204 -15.84 14.65 -5.46
C ASN A 204 -15.96 16.17 -5.64
N ILE A 205 -16.66 16.85 -4.71
CA ILE A 205 -16.78 18.33 -4.75
C ILE A 205 -15.47 19.07 -4.53
N TYR A 206 -14.43 18.37 -4.00
CA TYR A 206 -13.07 18.87 -3.79
C TYR A 206 -12.02 18.17 -4.67
N GLY A 207 -12.42 17.42 -5.69
CA GLY A 207 -11.54 16.71 -6.60
C GLY A 207 -10.56 17.60 -7.39
N SER A 208 -10.83 18.92 -7.49
CA SER A 208 -9.90 19.88 -8.10
C SER A 208 -8.74 20.30 -7.19
N LEU A 209 -8.78 19.99 -5.91
CA LEU A 209 -7.73 20.30 -4.95
C LEU A 209 -6.69 19.19 -4.93
N SER A 210 -5.43 19.51 -5.20
CA SER A 210 -4.33 18.54 -5.23
C SER A 210 -3.89 18.03 -3.87
N ALA A 211 -4.26 18.71 -2.77
CA ALA A 211 -4.00 18.23 -1.43
C ALA A 211 -4.85 16.97 -1.15
N PRO A 212 -4.28 15.86 -0.61
CA PRO A 212 -5.04 14.65 -0.36
C PRO A 212 -6.12 14.81 0.71
N SER A 213 -5.93 15.72 1.65
CA SER A 213 -6.87 16.00 2.75
C SER A 213 -6.90 17.49 3.06
N PRO A 214 -7.53 18.32 2.20
CA PRO A 214 -7.62 19.77 2.42
C PRO A 214 -8.51 20.10 3.63
N VAL A 215 -8.11 21.15 4.37
CA VAL A 215 -8.97 21.78 5.37
C VAL A 215 -10.01 22.63 4.64
N VAL A 216 -11.27 22.45 5.01
CA VAL A 216 -12.40 23.15 4.39
C VAL A 216 -13.32 23.77 5.45
N SER A 217 -14.21 24.68 5.06
CA SER A 217 -15.24 25.18 5.97
C SER A 217 -16.60 24.51 5.71
N ARG A 218 -17.41 24.43 6.75
CA ARG A 218 -18.77 23.89 6.63
C ARG A 218 -19.63 24.73 5.68
N GLU A 219 -19.44 26.04 5.70
CA GLU A 219 -20.14 26.98 4.81
C GLU A 219 -19.78 26.73 3.35
N ASP A 220 -18.49 26.48 3.05
CA ASP A 220 -18.07 26.14 1.68
C ASP A 220 -18.67 24.81 1.22
N VAL A 221 -18.68 23.77 2.09
CA VAL A 221 -19.33 22.50 1.79
C VAL A 221 -20.81 22.69 1.46
N LEU A 222 -21.53 23.43 2.29
CA LEU A 222 -22.97 23.66 2.08
C LEU A 222 -23.25 24.48 0.82
N SER A 223 -22.41 25.45 0.48
CA SER A 223 -22.52 26.27 -0.73
C SER A 223 -22.34 25.47 -2.04
N ARG A 224 -21.65 24.33 -1.98
CA ARG A 224 -21.44 23.42 -3.12
C ARG A 224 -22.58 22.44 -3.33
N HIS A 225 -23.56 22.39 -2.43
CA HIS A 225 -24.78 21.55 -2.53
C HIS A 225 -24.48 20.09 -2.89
N PRO A 226 -23.66 19.32 -2.12
CA PRO A 226 -23.38 17.93 -2.43
C PRO A 226 -24.66 17.09 -2.37
N ASP A 227 -24.83 16.18 -3.34
CA ASP A 227 -25.96 15.21 -3.37
C ASP A 227 -25.85 14.20 -2.24
N VAL A 228 -24.60 13.86 -1.84
CA VAL A 228 -24.28 12.84 -0.84
C VAL A 228 -23.17 13.35 0.06
N ILE A 229 -23.28 13.01 1.33
CA ILE A 229 -22.24 13.25 2.34
C ILE A 229 -21.73 11.90 2.84
N PHE A 230 -20.43 11.65 2.66
CA PHE A 230 -19.73 10.53 3.28
C PHE A 230 -19.06 11.02 4.57
N THR A 231 -19.34 10.34 5.69
CA THR A 231 -18.79 10.69 7.00
C THR A 231 -18.65 9.45 7.89
N SER A 232 -18.11 9.62 9.10
CA SER A 232 -18.09 8.56 10.11
C SER A 232 -19.45 8.38 10.80
N GLN A 233 -19.67 7.22 11.42
CA GLN A 233 -20.88 6.93 12.18
C GLN A 233 -21.14 7.97 13.28
N GLU A 234 -20.10 8.50 13.90
CA GLU A 234 -20.18 9.48 14.98
C GLU A 234 -20.65 10.85 14.48
N ALA A 235 -20.25 11.22 13.26
CA ALA A 235 -20.53 12.53 12.64
C ALA A 235 -21.84 12.58 11.83
N VAL A 236 -22.58 11.49 11.68
CA VAL A 236 -23.84 11.45 10.89
C VAL A 236 -24.82 12.54 11.32
N ARG A 237 -24.92 12.85 12.62
CA ARG A 237 -25.84 13.84 13.18
C ARG A 237 -25.48 15.27 12.87
N ASP A 238 -24.25 15.52 12.45
CA ASP A 238 -23.75 16.87 12.17
C ASP A 238 -24.16 17.35 10.78
N TRP A 239 -24.67 16.45 9.95
CA TRP A 239 -25.03 16.72 8.56
C TRP A 239 -26.50 16.48 8.27
N ASN A 240 -27.04 17.26 7.33
CA ASN A 240 -28.40 17.10 6.80
C ASN A 240 -28.33 16.56 5.37
N GLY A 241 -29.40 15.87 4.92
CA GLY A 241 -29.49 15.33 3.57
C GLY A 241 -29.17 13.84 3.49
N ARG A 242 -28.67 13.39 2.35
CA ARG A 242 -28.30 11.99 2.13
C ARG A 242 -26.91 11.72 2.71
N VAL A 243 -26.87 11.31 3.97
CA VAL A 243 -25.64 10.98 4.69
C VAL A 243 -25.43 9.48 4.67
N LEU A 244 -24.24 9.03 4.24
CA LEU A 244 -23.86 7.64 4.13
C LEU A 244 -22.53 7.42 4.87
N VAL A 245 -22.35 6.22 5.40
CA VAL A 245 -21.15 5.84 6.17
C VAL A 245 -20.38 4.78 5.40
N PRO A 246 -19.24 5.12 4.77
CA PRO A 246 -18.37 4.15 4.15
C PRO A 246 -17.75 3.20 5.19
N ASP A 247 -17.48 1.96 4.79
CA ASP A 247 -16.78 1.00 5.64
C ASP A 247 -15.29 1.38 5.79
N THR A 248 -14.96 1.98 6.94
CA THR A 248 -13.61 2.45 7.25
C THR A 248 -12.58 1.31 7.31
N THR A 249 -13.01 0.05 7.49
CA THR A 249 -12.10 -1.09 7.47
C THR A 249 -11.60 -1.43 6.07
N LEU A 250 -12.31 -1.00 5.02
CA LEU A 250 -11.95 -1.19 3.62
C LEU A 250 -11.19 0.00 3.04
N ILE A 251 -11.53 1.22 3.47
CA ILE A 251 -11.02 2.47 2.89
C ILE A 251 -9.85 3.09 3.67
N GLY A 252 -9.44 2.47 4.78
CA GLY A 252 -8.40 3.04 5.66
C GLY A 252 -7.00 3.12 5.03
N GLN A 253 -6.74 2.31 4.01
CA GLN A 253 -5.44 2.25 3.31
C GLN A 253 -5.59 1.67 1.90
N PRO A 254 -4.76 2.10 0.95
CA PRO A 254 -4.71 1.50 -0.39
C PRO A 254 -3.98 0.15 -0.33
N SER A 255 -4.76 -0.94 -0.34
CA SER A 255 -4.26 -2.31 -0.14
C SER A 255 -4.84 -3.30 -1.14
N VAL A 256 -4.63 -4.58 -0.90
CA VAL A 256 -5.22 -5.69 -1.68
C VAL A 256 -6.74 -5.64 -1.73
N ARG A 257 -7.38 -4.89 -0.80
CA ARG A 257 -8.83 -4.73 -0.71
C ARG A 257 -9.40 -3.54 -1.48
N LEU A 258 -8.59 -2.84 -2.30
CA LEU A 258 -9.06 -1.72 -3.13
C LEU A 258 -10.28 -2.10 -3.98
N GLY A 259 -10.32 -3.33 -4.51
CA GLY A 259 -11.47 -3.83 -5.26
C GLY A 259 -12.74 -3.95 -4.42
N GLU A 260 -12.63 -4.48 -3.20
CA GLU A 260 -13.75 -4.59 -2.24
C GLU A 260 -14.22 -3.20 -1.81
N ALA A 261 -13.30 -2.28 -1.56
CA ALA A 261 -13.60 -0.89 -1.23
C ALA A 261 -14.40 -0.21 -2.35
N ALA A 262 -13.98 -0.38 -3.61
CA ALA A 262 -14.69 0.17 -4.77
C ALA A 262 -16.10 -0.43 -4.91
N VAL A 263 -16.28 -1.75 -4.71
CA VAL A 263 -17.60 -2.41 -4.72
C VAL A 263 -18.49 -1.86 -3.61
N SER A 264 -17.96 -1.71 -2.40
CA SER A 264 -18.69 -1.15 -1.26
C SER A 264 -19.18 0.27 -1.53
N LEU A 265 -18.30 1.14 -2.02
CA LEU A 265 -18.64 2.53 -2.36
C LEU A 265 -19.65 2.61 -3.50
N ALA A 266 -19.50 1.79 -4.55
CA ALA A 266 -20.45 1.74 -5.67
C ALA A 266 -21.84 1.33 -5.20
N ASN A 267 -21.96 0.33 -4.33
CA ASN A 267 -23.26 -0.07 -3.76
C ASN A 267 -23.86 0.95 -2.79
N LEU A 268 -23.04 1.77 -2.11
CA LEU A 268 -23.53 2.90 -1.31
C LEU A 268 -24.14 4.00 -2.18
N LEU A 269 -23.50 4.34 -3.29
CA LEU A 269 -23.95 5.36 -4.22
C LEU A 269 -25.13 4.86 -5.08
N HIS A 270 -25.05 3.64 -5.56
CA HIS A 270 -25.93 2.97 -6.52
C HIS A 270 -26.37 1.60 -5.97
N PRO A 271 -27.34 1.56 -5.06
CA PRO A 271 -27.74 0.32 -4.38
C PRO A 271 -28.07 -0.82 -5.35
N GLY A 272 -27.37 -1.95 -5.18
CA GLY A 272 -27.57 -3.17 -5.97
C GLY A 272 -26.88 -3.19 -7.34
N VAL A 273 -26.01 -2.24 -7.66
CA VAL A 273 -25.26 -2.19 -8.93
C VAL A 273 -24.29 -3.37 -9.07
N LEU A 274 -23.71 -3.82 -7.97
CA LEU A 274 -22.80 -4.97 -7.91
C LEU A 274 -23.29 -5.95 -6.83
N LYS A 275 -23.37 -7.23 -7.22
CA LYS A 275 -23.73 -8.34 -6.31
C LYS A 275 -22.46 -9.02 -5.81
#